data_4300ac9d6ecfdf56e886bc08921ef5bd
#
_entry.id   4300ac9d6ecfdf56e886bc08921ef5bd
#
_cell.length_a   1.000
_cell.length_b   1.000
_cell.length_c   1.000
_cell.angle_alpha   90.00
_cell.angle_beta   90.00
_cell.angle_gamma   90.00
#
_symmetry.space_group_name_H-M   'P 1'
#
loop_
_entity.id
_entity.type
_entity.pdbx_description
1 polymer ?
#
loop_
_entity_poly.entity_id
_entity_poly.type
_entity_poly.pdbx_seq_one_letter_code
_entity_poly.pdbx_strand_id
1 'polypeptide(L)'
;MNRRIFKRYAPMLILPLLLIALACTSGDSAPTPEVSTSTSEVSAPAPEANVSLVLNVVTTIYPVTYFAERVGGDRANVESLIKAGVDAHDFESTPSDIIKISKANVLVYNHPALESWVADAVSTSGSESLIVVKAADLPEDNKFKDAHGDEHGDKHGDEEAALVKSVSHVIEEVEHGDITAEQGISEIENLVHVLKDTHEGHADDEHLDELLEELEKVIGHVESGEIAAGDGIEEIETIIGAHHHEEDEHGDEHETLLDPHVWLNPVEAVEQVRAIQAAFTNADQAGASTYAENADVLIAELLAIDKKFIDGLESCALDRVIVSHEAYGHMAERYSFEQIGLSGLSTEAEPGPQRIAKIIDKIKILGVSHVLQEPIGNQELAESVASETDTEVLPFHPMESLTPAEVDSGKTYFSIMDENLKSLRAALRCE
;
A
#
# COMPACT_ATOMS: atom_id res chain seq x y z
N MET A 1 46.49 12.69 -37.65
CA MET A 1 47.95 12.47 -37.52
C MET A 1 48.22 12.00 -36.11
N ASN A 2 48.95 10.92 -36.01
CA ASN A 2 49.54 10.22 -34.88
C ASN A 2 48.68 9.16 -34.14
N ARG A 3 48.91 7.95 -34.64
CA ARG A 3 48.80 6.64 -33.96
C ARG A 3 49.86 6.53 -32.85
N ARG A 4 49.58 5.87 -31.76
CA ARG A 4 50.49 4.99 -30.99
C ARG A 4 49.69 3.88 -30.32
N ILE A 5 49.85 2.77 -30.76
CA ILE A 5 50.09 1.35 -30.55
C ILE A 5 51.08 1.14 -29.35
N PHE A 6 50.69 0.34 -28.40
CA PHE A 6 51.54 -0.50 -27.52
C PHE A 6 50.69 -1.63 -26.96
N LYS A 7 50.82 -2.81 -27.48
CA LYS A 7 51.70 -3.98 -27.24
C LYS A 7 51.36 -4.77 -25.96
N ARG A 8 50.93 -5.98 -26.28
CA ARG A 8 50.79 -7.21 -25.49
C ARG A 8 52.03 -7.56 -24.69
N TYR A 9 51.86 -8.15 -23.50
CA TYR A 9 52.74 -9.14 -22.92
C TYR A 9 51.96 -10.17 -22.12
N ALA A 10 52.03 -11.45 -22.54
CA ALA A 10 51.86 -12.65 -21.69
C ALA A 10 53.24 -13.18 -21.31
N PRO A 11 53.39 -13.85 -20.20
CA PRO A 11 54.14 -15.12 -20.12
C PRO A 11 53.34 -16.18 -19.36
N MET A 12 53.09 -17.32 -19.86
CA MET A 12 53.82 -18.52 -20.13
C MET A 12 54.53 -19.14 -18.92
N LEU A 13 53.96 -20.30 -18.52
CA LEU A 13 54.57 -21.59 -18.05
C LEU A 13 55.46 -21.58 -16.78
N ILE A 14 55.18 -22.54 -15.86
CA ILE A 14 55.97 -23.77 -15.75
C ILE A 14 55.29 -24.75 -14.72
N LEU A 15 55.09 -25.98 -15.19
CA LEU A 15 54.73 -27.19 -14.46
C LEU A 15 56.00 -27.84 -13.95
N PRO A 16 56.06 -28.50 -12.80
CA PRO A 16 56.83 -29.74 -12.71
C PRO A 16 56.00 -30.94 -12.27
N LEU A 17 56.09 -31.94 -13.06
CA LEU A 17 55.80 -33.34 -12.86
C LEU A 17 56.80 -33.93 -11.79
N LEU A 18 56.32 -34.68 -10.83
CA LEU A 18 57.17 -35.58 -10.02
C LEU A 18 56.49 -36.94 -9.89
N LEU A 19 57.11 -37.90 -10.62
CA LEU A 19 56.93 -39.34 -10.54
C LEU A 19 57.87 -39.89 -9.47
N ILE A 20 57.41 -40.79 -8.57
CA ILE A 20 58.21 -41.84 -7.88
C ILE A 20 57.22 -42.94 -7.47
N ALA A 21 57.11 -44.01 -8.12
CA ALA A 21 57.88 -45.27 -8.09
C ALA A 21 57.40 -46.30 -7.02
N LEU A 22 57.06 -47.43 -7.57
CA LEU A 22 56.66 -48.73 -7.02
C LEU A 22 57.68 -49.32 -6.11
N ALA A 23 57.23 -50.04 -5.04
CA ALA A 23 57.94 -51.19 -4.48
C ALA A 23 56.95 -52.25 -3.98
N CYS A 24 56.96 -53.39 -4.64
CA CYS A 24 56.37 -54.64 -4.18
C CYS A 24 57.32 -55.33 -3.18
N THR A 25 56.81 -55.91 -2.08
CA THR A 25 57.43 -57.14 -1.50
C THR A 25 56.30 -58.08 -1.07
N SER A 26 56.39 -59.27 -1.60
CA SER A 26 55.64 -60.48 -1.32
C SER A 26 56.10 -61.13 -0.02
N GLY A 27 55.17 -61.71 0.75
CA GLY A 27 55.47 -62.60 1.89
C GLY A 27 54.25 -63.44 2.18
N ASP A 28 54.37 -64.70 1.79
CA ASP A 28 53.42 -65.79 1.96
C ASP A 28 53.41 -66.26 3.43
N SER A 29 52.25 -66.60 4.03
CA SER A 29 52.04 -67.66 5.03
C SER A 29 50.54 -67.88 5.26
N ALA A 30 50.11 -69.13 5.03
CA ALA A 30 48.72 -69.61 5.23
C ALA A 30 48.62 -70.28 6.64
N PRO A 31 47.47 -70.92 6.97
CA PRO A 31 46.33 -70.35 7.74
C PRO A 31 46.09 -71.09 9.09
N THR A 32 45.39 -70.48 9.98
CA THR A 32 44.68 -71.14 11.10
C THR A 32 43.25 -70.60 11.23
N PRO A 33 42.25 -71.43 11.47
CA PRO A 33 40.88 -71.06 11.52
C PRO A 33 40.48 -70.56 12.90
N GLU A 34 39.99 -69.34 12.98
CA GLU A 34 39.31 -68.83 14.17
C GLU A 34 37.82 -68.55 13.90
N VAL A 35 37.08 -68.94 14.92
CA VAL A 35 35.62 -68.96 15.05
C VAL A 35 35.05 -67.61 14.81
N SER A 36 34.14 -67.50 13.83
CA SER A 36 33.32 -66.30 13.56
C SER A 36 32.23 -66.15 14.63
N THR A 37 32.39 -65.20 15.52
CA THR A 37 31.30 -64.60 16.24
C THR A 37 30.79 -63.39 15.42
N SER A 38 29.68 -63.58 14.74
CA SER A 38 28.96 -62.50 14.04
C SER A 38 28.28 -61.55 15.04
N THR A 39 28.95 -60.47 15.39
CA THR A 39 28.32 -59.31 15.97
C THR A 39 27.69 -58.54 14.79
N SER A 40 26.36 -58.59 14.70
CA SER A 40 25.62 -57.72 13.84
C SER A 40 25.79 -56.29 14.35
N GLU A 41 26.68 -55.51 13.69
CA GLU A 41 26.66 -54.06 13.81
C GLU A 41 25.33 -53.58 13.23
N VAL A 42 24.46 -53.10 14.12
CA VAL A 42 23.30 -52.29 13.72
C VAL A 42 23.88 -51.02 13.15
N SER A 43 23.93 -50.94 11.82
CA SER A 43 24.25 -49.72 11.09
C SER A 43 23.22 -48.66 11.52
N ALA A 44 23.69 -47.64 12.21
CA ALA A 44 22.84 -46.45 12.44
C ALA A 44 22.35 -45.96 11.08
N PRO A 45 21.05 -45.60 10.93
CA PRO A 45 20.58 -45.02 9.70
C PRO A 45 21.42 -43.79 9.37
N ALA A 46 21.95 -43.76 8.16
CA ALA A 46 22.56 -42.52 7.63
C ALA A 46 21.61 -41.36 7.85
N PRO A 47 22.09 -40.17 8.22
CA PRO A 47 21.22 -39.02 8.32
C PRO A 47 20.52 -38.89 6.97
N GLU A 48 19.19 -38.94 7.00
CA GLU A 48 18.36 -38.65 5.84
C GLU A 48 18.82 -37.29 5.32
N ALA A 49 19.24 -37.23 4.08
CA ALA A 49 19.54 -35.96 3.42
C ALA A 49 18.26 -35.12 3.57
N ASN A 50 18.32 -34.08 4.38
CA ASN A 50 17.25 -33.09 4.51
C ASN A 50 17.10 -32.47 3.11
N VAL A 51 16.18 -33.00 2.32
CA VAL A 51 15.77 -32.36 1.07
C VAL A 51 15.13 -31.05 1.53
N SER A 52 15.88 -29.96 1.44
CA SER A 52 15.34 -28.64 1.73
C SER A 52 14.19 -28.41 0.77
N LEU A 53 12.98 -28.30 1.31
CA LEU A 53 11.81 -27.92 0.53
C LEU A 53 12.04 -26.49 0.02
N VAL A 54 11.97 -26.28 -1.29
CA VAL A 54 11.97 -24.95 -1.88
C VAL A 54 10.52 -24.58 -2.15
N LEU A 55 10.05 -23.51 -1.50
CA LEU A 55 8.70 -23.00 -1.71
C LEU A 55 8.57 -22.38 -3.10
N ASN A 56 7.53 -22.76 -3.85
CA ASN A 56 7.13 -22.01 -5.04
C ASN A 56 6.17 -20.90 -4.61
N VAL A 57 6.62 -19.68 -4.74
CA VAL A 57 5.88 -18.48 -4.33
C VAL A 57 5.54 -17.66 -5.57
N VAL A 58 4.28 -17.30 -5.68
CA VAL A 58 3.79 -16.36 -6.69
C VAL A 58 3.44 -15.05 -5.99
N THR A 59 3.84 -13.94 -6.59
CA THR A 59 3.60 -12.58 -6.07
C THR A 59 3.00 -11.71 -7.15
N THR A 60 2.58 -10.51 -6.80
CA THR A 60 1.93 -9.55 -7.70
C THR A 60 2.82 -8.34 -7.97
N ILE A 61 2.74 -7.29 -7.14
CA ILE A 61 3.51 -6.06 -7.29
C ILE A 61 4.96 -6.21 -6.82
N TYR A 62 5.81 -5.28 -7.25
CA TYR A 62 7.25 -5.33 -6.95
C TYR A 62 7.57 -5.32 -5.44
N PRO A 63 6.96 -4.49 -4.55
CA PRO A 63 7.32 -4.50 -3.13
C PRO A 63 7.11 -5.86 -2.47
N VAL A 64 5.93 -6.48 -2.69
CA VAL A 64 5.66 -7.83 -2.13
C VAL A 64 6.59 -8.90 -2.72
N THR A 65 6.97 -8.75 -4.01
CA THR A 65 7.98 -9.62 -4.63
C THR A 65 9.32 -9.47 -3.92
N TYR A 66 9.79 -8.25 -3.77
CA TYR A 66 11.05 -7.94 -3.09
C TYR A 66 11.07 -8.46 -1.65
N PHE A 67 10.00 -8.24 -0.90
CA PHE A 67 9.92 -8.74 0.48
C PHE A 67 9.87 -10.27 0.55
N ALA A 68 9.13 -10.92 -0.35
CA ALA A 68 9.07 -12.37 -0.44
C ALA A 68 10.45 -12.99 -0.78
N GLU A 69 11.19 -12.41 -1.74
CA GLU A 69 12.54 -12.82 -2.08
C GLU A 69 13.50 -12.68 -0.89
N ARG A 70 13.43 -11.53 -0.19
CA ARG A 70 14.28 -11.25 0.97
C ARG A 70 14.01 -12.18 2.15
N VAL A 71 12.73 -12.46 2.45
CA VAL A 71 12.34 -13.39 3.53
C VAL A 71 12.65 -14.83 3.15
N GLY A 72 12.36 -15.23 1.93
CA GLY A 72 12.51 -16.61 1.46
C GLY A 72 13.98 -17.04 1.29
N GLY A 73 14.84 -16.13 0.79
CA GLY A 73 16.22 -16.45 0.44
C GLY A 73 16.30 -17.68 -0.46
N ASP A 74 17.27 -18.55 -0.22
CA ASP A 74 17.48 -19.79 -1.00
C ASP A 74 16.38 -20.85 -0.78
N ARG A 75 15.44 -20.63 0.13
CA ARG A 75 14.34 -21.56 0.43
C ARG A 75 13.06 -21.25 -0.33
N ALA A 76 12.98 -20.16 -1.08
CA ALA A 76 11.82 -19.78 -1.88
C ALA A 76 12.23 -19.47 -3.32
N ASN A 77 11.44 -19.96 -4.28
CA ASN A 77 11.49 -19.56 -5.66
C ASN A 77 10.31 -18.61 -5.89
N VAL A 78 10.58 -17.33 -5.97
CA VAL A 78 9.57 -16.28 -6.07
C VAL A 78 9.41 -15.86 -7.53
N GLU A 79 8.18 -15.83 -8.02
CA GLU A 79 7.83 -15.36 -9.36
C GLU A 79 6.74 -14.29 -9.28
N SER A 80 7.02 -13.08 -9.79
CA SER A 80 6.01 -12.03 -9.94
C SER A 80 5.13 -12.25 -11.18
N LEU A 81 3.83 -12.04 -11.03
CA LEU A 81 2.87 -12.04 -12.14
C LEU A 81 2.96 -10.74 -12.93
N ILE A 82 3.02 -9.60 -12.25
CA ILE A 82 3.15 -8.29 -12.87
C ILE A 82 4.61 -8.11 -13.28
N LYS A 83 4.83 -7.98 -14.59
CA LYS A 83 6.17 -7.89 -15.15
C LYS A 83 6.66 -6.44 -15.17
N ALA A 84 7.98 -6.28 -15.20
CA ALA A 84 8.61 -4.96 -15.30
C ALA A 84 8.03 -4.13 -16.46
N GLY A 85 7.66 -2.89 -16.18
CA GLY A 85 7.08 -1.94 -17.13
C GLY A 85 5.56 -2.06 -17.31
N VAL A 86 4.91 -2.97 -16.59
CA VAL A 86 3.43 -3.07 -16.57
C VAL A 86 2.90 -2.26 -15.41
N ASP A 87 1.89 -1.44 -15.67
CA ASP A 87 1.15 -0.72 -14.63
C ASP A 87 0.33 -1.72 -13.80
N ALA A 88 0.38 -1.62 -12.49
CA ALA A 88 -0.30 -2.55 -11.60
C ALA A 88 -1.82 -2.34 -11.57
N HIS A 89 -2.27 -1.10 -11.78
CA HIS A 89 -3.68 -0.74 -11.83
C HIS A 89 -4.38 -1.31 -13.08
N ASP A 90 -3.66 -1.40 -14.20
CA ASP A 90 -4.18 -1.94 -15.47
C ASP A 90 -4.00 -3.45 -15.61
N PHE A 91 -3.46 -4.14 -14.59
CA PHE A 91 -3.13 -5.54 -14.72
C PHE A 91 -4.34 -6.46 -14.61
N GLU A 92 -4.54 -7.30 -15.64
CA GLU A 92 -5.51 -8.40 -15.66
C GLU A 92 -4.78 -9.75 -15.72
N SER A 93 -5.25 -10.73 -14.92
CA SER A 93 -4.65 -12.07 -14.90
C SER A 93 -4.96 -12.85 -16.17
N THR A 94 -3.94 -13.49 -16.74
CA THR A 94 -4.07 -14.35 -17.92
C THR A 94 -4.27 -15.81 -17.52
N PRO A 95 -4.75 -16.69 -18.44
CA PRO A 95 -4.80 -18.14 -18.18
C PRO A 95 -3.43 -18.75 -17.82
N SER A 96 -2.32 -18.14 -18.28
CA SER A 96 -0.97 -18.55 -17.88
C SER A 96 -0.70 -18.26 -16.41
N ASP A 97 -1.19 -17.15 -15.92
CA ASP A 97 -1.01 -16.75 -14.52
C ASP A 97 -1.83 -17.63 -13.58
N ILE A 98 -3.06 -18.01 -13.98
CA ILE A 98 -3.86 -18.99 -13.26
C ILE A 98 -3.11 -20.34 -13.14
N ILE A 99 -2.41 -20.79 -14.19
CA ILE A 99 -1.60 -22.02 -14.14
C ILE A 99 -0.42 -21.86 -13.17
N LYS A 100 0.20 -20.70 -13.06
CA LYS A 100 1.27 -20.43 -12.08
C LYS A 100 0.72 -20.48 -10.66
N ILE A 101 -0.39 -19.78 -10.41
CA ILE A 101 -1.09 -19.79 -9.13
C ILE A 101 -1.46 -21.22 -8.71
N SER A 102 -2.00 -22.04 -9.62
CA SER A 102 -2.38 -23.42 -9.31
C SER A 102 -1.23 -24.35 -8.91
N LYS A 103 0.02 -23.97 -9.22
CA LYS A 103 1.25 -24.72 -8.89
C LYS A 103 2.01 -24.15 -7.71
N ALA A 104 1.64 -22.98 -7.22
CA ALA A 104 2.29 -22.32 -6.11
C ALA A 104 1.95 -22.98 -4.78
N ASN A 105 2.89 -22.88 -3.83
CA ASN A 105 2.65 -23.19 -2.42
C ASN A 105 2.02 -21.96 -1.72
N VAL A 106 2.49 -20.76 -2.09
CA VAL A 106 2.06 -19.50 -1.51
C VAL A 106 1.80 -18.49 -2.63
N LEU A 107 0.69 -17.77 -2.55
CA LEU A 107 0.42 -16.56 -3.31
C LEU A 107 0.45 -15.39 -2.35
N VAL A 108 1.27 -14.38 -2.63
CA VAL A 108 1.32 -13.14 -1.87
C VAL A 108 0.87 -12.00 -2.76
N TYR A 109 -0.16 -11.30 -2.35
CA TYR A 109 -0.64 -10.09 -3.00
C TYR A 109 -0.81 -8.97 -1.97
N ASN A 110 -0.92 -7.73 -2.42
CA ASN A 110 -1.02 -6.61 -1.50
C ASN A 110 -2.43 -6.51 -0.90
N HIS A 111 -3.39 -6.01 -1.65
CA HIS A 111 -4.76 -5.81 -1.17
C HIS A 111 -5.78 -5.80 -2.32
N PRO A 112 -7.05 -6.26 -2.10
CA PRO A 112 -8.09 -6.23 -3.13
C PRO A 112 -8.39 -4.84 -3.71
N ALA A 113 -8.12 -3.75 -2.99
CA ALA A 113 -8.28 -2.38 -3.48
C ALA A 113 -7.38 -2.08 -4.71
N LEU A 114 -6.23 -2.78 -4.84
CA LEU A 114 -5.36 -2.70 -6.01
C LEU A 114 -5.53 -3.92 -6.93
N GLU A 115 -5.68 -5.11 -6.35
CA GLU A 115 -5.63 -6.38 -7.05
C GLU A 115 -6.96 -7.14 -6.90
N SER A 116 -8.07 -6.51 -7.31
CA SER A 116 -9.43 -7.08 -7.22
C SER A 116 -9.57 -8.43 -7.95
N TRP A 117 -8.80 -8.65 -9.01
CA TRP A 117 -8.74 -9.85 -9.83
C TRP A 117 -8.22 -11.09 -9.08
N VAL A 118 -7.52 -10.94 -7.95
CA VAL A 118 -6.86 -12.07 -7.24
C VAL A 118 -7.87 -13.08 -6.73
N ALA A 119 -9.02 -12.66 -6.20
CA ALA A 119 -10.04 -13.56 -5.69
C ALA A 119 -10.55 -14.51 -6.77
N ASP A 120 -10.83 -14.01 -7.96
CA ASP A 120 -11.28 -14.79 -9.11
C ASP A 120 -10.19 -15.70 -9.65
N ALA A 121 -8.93 -15.22 -9.70
CA ALA A 121 -7.78 -16.01 -10.10
C ALA A 121 -7.53 -17.20 -9.18
N VAL A 122 -7.61 -17.00 -7.86
CA VAL A 122 -7.49 -18.07 -6.86
C VAL A 122 -8.62 -19.08 -7.00
N SER A 123 -9.86 -18.62 -7.11
CA SER A 123 -11.02 -19.48 -7.31
C SER A 123 -10.88 -20.34 -8.59
N THR A 124 -10.48 -19.72 -9.69
CA THR A 124 -10.28 -20.38 -10.99
C THR A 124 -9.11 -21.37 -10.98
N SER A 125 -8.08 -21.13 -10.16
CA SER A 125 -6.91 -22.02 -10.05
C SER A 125 -7.26 -23.42 -9.53
N GLY A 126 -8.33 -23.54 -8.73
CA GLY A 126 -8.79 -24.77 -8.14
C GLY A 126 -7.80 -25.43 -7.16
N SER A 127 -6.79 -24.72 -6.68
CA SER A 127 -5.79 -25.24 -5.75
C SER A 127 -6.31 -25.21 -4.31
N GLU A 128 -6.52 -26.39 -3.71
CA GLU A 128 -6.97 -26.54 -2.32
C GLU A 128 -5.81 -26.37 -1.30
N SER A 129 -4.57 -26.46 -1.75
CA SER A 129 -3.37 -26.39 -0.89
C SER A 129 -2.65 -25.04 -0.94
N LEU A 130 -3.10 -24.10 -1.76
CA LEU A 130 -2.52 -22.78 -1.91
C LEU A 130 -2.74 -21.96 -0.63
N ILE A 131 -1.65 -21.43 -0.06
CA ILE A 131 -1.72 -20.43 1.00
C ILE A 131 -1.80 -19.07 0.34
N VAL A 132 -2.90 -18.35 0.56
CA VAL A 132 -3.11 -16.99 0.04
C VAL A 132 -2.83 -15.98 1.14
N VAL A 133 -1.96 -15.02 0.87
CA VAL A 133 -1.54 -13.97 1.79
C VAL A 133 -1.95 -12.61 1.25
N LYS A 134 -2.88 -11.96 1.92
CA LYS A 134 -3.11 -10.52 1.78
C LYS A 134 -2.07 -9.82 2.66
N ALA A 135 -1.09 -9.18 2.04
CA ALA A 135 0.06 -8.64 2.76
C ALA A 135 -0.25 -7.31 3.46
N ALA A 136 -1.15 -6.50 2.92
CA ALA A 136 -1.60 -5.27 3.56
C ALA A 136 -2.88 -5.51 4.36
N ASP A 137 -2.88 -5.07 5.62
CA ASP A 137 -4.08 -5.01 6.46
C ASP A 137 -4.53 -3.55 6.53
N LEU A 138 -5.52 -3.21 5.72
CA LEU A 138 -6.10 -1.88 5.70
C LEU A 138 -7.34 -1.91 6.61
N PRO A 139 -7.35 -1.14 7.71
CA PRO A 139 -8.56 -1.00 8.52
C PRO A 139 -9.67 -0.38 7.69
N GLU A 140 -10.90 -0.85 7.85
CA GLU A 140 -12.08 -0.36 7.10
C GLU A 140 -12.37 1.13 7.33
N ASP A 141 -11.84 1.68 8.43
CA ASP A 141 -11.92 3.10 8.80
C ASP A 141 -10.72 3.93 8.31
N ASN A 142 -9.72 3.32 7.65
CA ASN A 142 -8.64 4.05 6.99
C ASN A 142 -9.10 4.63 5.64
N LYS A 143 -10.16 5.44 5.72
CA LYS A 143 -10.71 6.15 4.58
C LYS A 143 -9.79 7.32 4.26
N PHE A 144 -9.13 7.23 3.14
CA PHE A 144 -8.36 8.33 2.57
C PHE A 144 -9.33 9.50 2.40
N LYS A 145 -9.12 10.56 3.17
CA LYS A 145 -9.77 11.83 2.86
C LYS A 145 -9.00 12.39 1.68
N ASP A 146 -9.61 12.35 0.50
CA ASP A 146 -9.08 13.06 -0.64
C ASP A 146 -8.69 14.46 -0.18
N ALA A 147 -7.41 14.81 -0.33
CA ALA A 147 -6.93 16.18 -0.06
C ALA A 147 -7.51 17.21 -1.06
N HIS A 148 -8.46 16.78 -1.85
CA HIS A 148 -9.26 17.56 -2.77
C HIS A 148 -10.65 17.91 -2.22
N GLY A 149 -10.73 18.19 -0.91
CA GLY A 149 -11.79 19.07 -0.45
C GLY A 149 -11.65 20.36 -1.25
N ASP A 150 -12.47 20.52 -2.26
CA ASP A 150 -12.65 21.77 -2.97
C ASP A 150 -12.92 22.85 -1.91
N GLU A 151 -11.93 23.71 -1.59
CA GLU A 151 -12.17 24.88 -0.76
C GLU A 151 -13.12 25.90 -1.41
N HIS A 152 -13.83 25.50 -2.46
CA HIS A 152 -14.88 26.28 -3.13
C HIS A 152 -16.02 25.42 -3.70
N GLY A 153 -16.18 24.18 -3.25
CA GLY A 153 -17.38 23.39 -3.38
C GLY A 153 -17.83 23.07 -1.96
N ASP A 154 -18.79 23.82 -1.50
CA ASP A 154 -19.72 23.55 -0.41
C ASP A 154 -19.15 23.04 0.93
N LYS A 155 -18.56 23.94 1.72
CA LYS A 155 -18.59 23.81 3.19
C LYS A 155 -20.01 23.57 3.73
N HIS A 156 -21.01 23.70 2.90
CA HIS A 156 -22.43 23.64 3.21
C HIS A 156 -22.96 22.20 3.21
N GLY A 157 -22.55 21.33 2.27
CA GLY A 157 -22.93 19.91 2.28
C GLY A 157 -22.28 19.13 3.43
N ASP A 158 -21.10 19.53 3.88
CA ASP A 158 -20.43 18.92 5.05
C ASP A 158 -21.16 19.25 6.38
N GLU A 159 -21.76 20.46 6.50
CA GLU A 159 -22.48 20.88 7.70
C GLU A 159 -23.86 20.22 7.78
N GLU A 160 -24.59 20.07 6.67
CA GLU A 160 -25.84 19.32 6.58
C GLU A 160 -25.62 17.83 6.89
N ALA A 161 -24.67 17.18 6.24
CA ALA A 161 -24.32 15.78 6.50
C ALA A 161 -23.88 15.52 7.94
N ALA A 162 -23.13 16.46 8.54
CA ALA A 162 -22.72 16.37 9.94
C ALA A 162 -23.93 16.53 10.88
N LEU A 163 -24.89 17.41 10.58
CA LEU A 163 -26.11 17.56 11.34
C LEU A 163 -26.99 16.31 11.25
N VAL A 164 -27.24 15.81 10.04
CA VAL A 164 -27.99 14.57 9.79
C VAL A 164 -27.42 13.43 10.59
N LYS A 165 -26.11 13.21 10.56
CA LYS A 165 -25.41 12.15 11.32
C LYS A 165 -25.57 12.33 12.82
N SER A 166 -25.43 13.55 13.32
CA SER A 166 -25.54 13.82 14.76
C SER A 166 -26.97 13.62 15.28
N VAL A 167 -27.96 14.06 14.52
CA VAL A 167 -29.38 13.87 14.83
C VAL A 167 -29.75 12.38 14.77
N SER A 168 -29.30 11.63 13.76
CA SER A 168 -29.51 10.18 13.69
C SER A 168 -28.95 9.45 14.91
N HIS A 169 -27.77 9.86 15.39
CA HIS A 169 -27.20 9.26 16.61
C HIS A 169 -28.06 9.51 17.85
N VAL A 170 -28.58 10.70 18.02
CA VAL A 170 -29.50 11.00 19.14
C VAL A 170 -30.80 10.18 19.05
N ILE A 171 -31.31 9.98 17.82
CA ILE A 171 -32.50 9.12 17.61
C ILE A 171 -32.19 7.68 18.02
N GLU A 172 -31.04 7.12 17.63
CA GLU A 172 -30.61 5.78 18.03
C GLU A 172 -30.50 5.63 19.57
N GLU A 173 -29.99 6.63 20.28
CA GLU A 173 -29.92 6.61 21.76
C GLU A 173 -31.31 6.59 22.40
N VAL A 174 -32.30 7.32 21.82
CA VAL A 174 -33.70 7.28 22.25
C VAL A 174 -34.33 5.91 22.00
N GLU A 175 -34.13 5.33 20.80
CA GLU A 175 -34.67 4.02 20.43
C GLU A 175 -34.11 2.89 21.29
N HIS A 176 -32.81 2.93 21.64
CA HIS A 176 -32.19 1.96 22.54
C HIS A 176 -32.58 2.18 24.03
N GLY A 177 -33.19 3.32 24.32
CA GLY A 177 -33.63 3.67 25.68
C GLY A 177 -32.50 4.17 26.59
N ASP A 178 -31.40 4.60 26.01
CA ASP A 178 -30.26 5.18 26.71
C ASP A 178 -30.57 6.60 27.21
N ILE A 179 -31.38 7.35 26.44
CA ILE A 179 -31.95 8.63 26.82
C ILE A 179 -33.47 8.64 26.62
N THR A 180 -34.19 9.59 27.27
CA THR A 180 -35.62 9.74 27.04
C THR A 180 -35.88 10.60 25.79
N ALA A 181 -37.09 10.50 25.21
CA ALA A 181 -37.47 11.32 24.07
C ALA A 181 -37.36 12.83 24.35
N GLU A 182 -37.70 13.28 25.59
CA GLU A 182 -37.54 14.68 26.00
C GLU A 182 -36.05 15.10 26.04
N GLN A 183 -35.16 14.19 26.43
CA GLN A 183 -33.71 14.44 26.40
C GLN A 183 -33.22 14.50 24.98
N GLY A 184 -33.66 13.59 24.10
CA GLY A 184 -33.31 13.57 22.68
C GLY A 184 -33.72 14.87 21.97
N ILE A 185 -34.96 15.32 22.18
CA ILE A 185 -35.43 16.62 21.62
C ILE A 185 -34.53 17.79 22.11
N SER A 186 -34.16 17.83 23.38
CA SER A 186 -33.31 18.91 23.94
C SER A 186 -31.86 18.83 23.36
N GLU A 187 -31.35 17.65 23.07
CA GLU A 187 -30.03 17.50 22.44
C GLU A 187 -30.07 17.93 20.95
N ILE A 188 -31.12 17.57 20.23
CA ILE A 188 -31.32 18.01 18.82
C ILE A 188 -31.52 19.53 18.76
N GLU A 189 -32.29 20.13 19.69
CA GLU A 189 -32.44 21.59 19.82
C GLU A 189 -31.06 22.29 19.97
N ASN A 190 -30.20 21.76 20.82
CA ASN A 190 -28.85 22.29 21.01
C ASN A 190 -28.00 22.20 19.74
N LEU A 191 -28.07 21.09 19.01
CA LEU A 191 -27.34 20.90 17.75
C LEU A 191 -27.80 21.93 16.71
N VAL A 192 -29.11 22.09 16.52
CA VAL A 192 -29.71 23.07 15.61
C VAL A 192 -29.32 24.50 15.98
N HIS A 193 -29.36 24.85 17.27
CA HIS A 193 -29.03 26.20 17.75
C HIS A 193 -27.54 26.52 17.56
N VAL A 194 -26.64 25.59 17.88
CA VAL A 194 -25.19 25.79 17.67
C VAL A 194 -24.87 25.97 16.21
N LEU A 195 -25.49 25.18 15.32
CA LEU A 195 -25.21 25.28 13.89
C LEU A 195 -25.74 26.60 13.33
N LYS A 196 -26.93 27.02 13.71
CA LYS A 196 -27.52 28.29 13.30
C LYS A 196 -26.71 29.51 13.74
N ASP A 197 -26.18 29.52 14.98
CA ASP A 197 -25.33 30.60 15.48
C ASP A 197 -23.98 30.68 14.75
N THR A 198 -23.46 29.54 14.22
CA THR A 198 -22.22 29.50 13.44
C THR A 198 -22.47 29.82 11.96
N HIS A 199 -23.69 29.61 11.46
CA HIS A 199 -24.08 29.80 10.06
C HIS A 199 -24.59 31.23 9.75
N GLU A 200 -24.86 32.08 10.73
CA GLU A 200 -25.28 33.46 10.53
C GLU A 200 -24.22 34.27 9.76
N GLY A 201 -24.33 34.27 8.42
CA GLY A 201 -23.48 35.08 7.51
C GLY A 201 -23.16 34.44 6.16
N HIS A 202 -23.59 33.23 5.91
CA HIS A 202 -23.38 32.53 4.65
C HIS A 202 -24.73 32.29 3.98
N ALA A 203 -25.09 33.14 2.98
CA ALA A 203 -26.44 33.24 2.44
C ALA A 203 -26.74 32.28 1.25
N ASP A 204 -25.94 31.20 1.06
CA ASP A 204 -25.99 30.44 -0.18
C ASP A 204 -26.32 28.94 0.00
N ASP A 205 -26.71 28.45 1.21
CA ASP A 205 -27.09 27.06 1.43
C ASP A 205 -28.60 26.90 1.70
N GLU A 206 -29.38 26.83 0.63
CA GLU A 206 -30.84 26.68 0.70
C GLU A 206 -31.25 25.33 1.36
N HIS A 207 -30.43 24.26 1.24
CA HIS A 207 -30.77 22.92 1.76
C HIS A 207 -30.58 22.81 3.28
N LEU A 208 -29.45 23.30 3.80
CA LEU A 208 -29.21 23.33 5.24
C LEU A 208 -30.20 24.26 5.95
N ASP A 209 -30.50 25.42 5.37
CA ASP A 209 -31.50 26.34 5.90
C ASP A 209 -32.89 25.70 5.96
N GLU A 210 -33.30 24.94 4.93
CA GLU A 210 -34.57 24.19 4.90
C GLU A 210 -34.63 23.11 5.98
N LEU A 211 -33.56 22.32 6.13
CA LEU A 211 -33.46 21.29 7.17
C LEU A 211 -33.54 21.90 8.56
N LEU A 212 -32.81 23.00 8.82
CA LEU A 212 -32.83 23.68 10.13
C LEU A 212 -34.23 24.24 10.45
N GLU A 213 -34.95 24.80 9.45
CA GLU A 213 -36.34 25.31 9.62
C GLU A 213 -37.31 24.14 9.93
N GLU A 214 -37.18 23.01 9.25
CA GLU A 214 -38.03 21.83 9.49
C GLU A 214 -37.82 21.25 10.88
N LEU A 215 -36.55 21.07 11.34
CA LEU A 215 -36.24 20.61 12.66
C LEU A 215 -36.74 21.56 13.76
N GLU A 216 -36.51 22.89 13.62
CA GLU A 216 -37.02 23.89 14.57
C GLU A 216 -38.55 23.87 14.68
N LYS A 217 -39.24 23.63 13.60
CA LYS A 217 -40.70 23.54 13.60
C LYS A 217 -41.22 22.36 14.42
N VAL A 218 -40.61 21.18 14.29
CA VAL A 218 -40.97 20.00 15.07
C VAL A 218 -40.63 20.22 16.54
N ILE A 219 -39.45 20.73 16.86
CA ILE A 219 -39.02 21.08 18.24
C ILE A 219 -40.03 22.03 18.86
N GLY A 220 -40.45 23.12 18.16
CA GLY A 220 -41.42 24.07 18.63
C GLY A 220 -42.82 23.45 18.92
N HIS A 221 -43.27 22.48 18.12
CA HIS A 221 -44.51 21.76 18.38
C HIS A 221 -44.42 20.88 19.64
N VAL A 222 -43.25 20.28 19.90
CA VAL A 222 -43.02 19.53 21.15
C VAL A 222 -42.99 20.46 22.36
N GLU A 223 -42.28 21.60 22.27
CA GLU A 223 -42.17 22.58 23.37
C GLU A 223 -43.53 23.24 23.70
N SER A 224 -44.35 23.50 22.68
CA SER A 224 -45.69 24.03 22.91
C SER A 224 -46.69 23.00 23.44
N GLY A 225 -46.31 21.72 23.47
CA GLY A 225 -47.14 20.60 23.87
C GLY A 225 -48.23 20.24 22.84
N GLU A 226 -48.06 20.64 21.58
CA GLU A 226 -48.96 20.26 20.49
C GLU A 226 -48.76 18.79 20.09
N ILE A 227 -47.49 18.25 20.18
CA ILE A 227 -47.15 16.83 20.02
C ILE A 227 -46.31 16.33 21.19
N ALA A 228 -46.36 15.05 21.44
CA ALA A 228 -45.52 14.43 22.47
C ALA A 228 -44.07 14.29 21.97
N ALA A 229 -43.09 14.29 22.90
CA ALA A 229 -41.69 14.19 22.50
C ALA A 229 -41.37 12.93 21.71
N GLY A 230 -42.02 11.80 22.00
CA GLY A 230 -41.87 10.56 21.18
C GLY A 230 -42.36 10.73 19.76
N ASP A 231 -43.52 11.36 19.56
CA ASP A 231 -44.06 11.64 18.21
C ASP A 231 -43.16 12.65 17.46
N GLY A 232 -42.54 13.60 18.19
CA GLY A 232 -41.56 14.55 17.66
C GLY A 232 -40.28 13.86 17.15
N ILE A 233 -39.79 12.86 17.87
CA ILE A 233 -38.63 12.05 17.42
C ILE A 233 -38.97 11.30 16.12
N GLU A 234 -40.15 10.64 16.00
CA GLU A 234 -40.58 9.95 14.77
C GLU A 234 -40.72 10.94 13.59
N GLU A 235 -41.19 12.18 13.82
CA GLU A 235 -41.28 13.21 12.78
C GLU A 235 -39.89 13.69 12.35
N ILE A 236 -38.96 13.90 13.29
CA ILE A 236 -37.54 14.24 12.99
C ILE A 236 -36.85 13.10 12.23
N GLU A 237 -37.06 11.83 12.61
CA GLU A 237 -36.54 10.69 11.87
C GLU A 237 -37.00 10.68 10.41
N THR A 238 -38.28 11.03 10.16
CA THR A 238 -38.84 11.11 8.83
C THR A 238 -38.18 12.25 8.00
N ILE A 239 -37.93 13.41 8.61
CA ILE A 239 -37.24 14.55 7.98
C ILE A 239 -35.81 14.15 7.63
N ILE A 240 -35.06 13.62 8.58
CA ILE A 240 -33.68 13.17 8.35
C ILE A 240 -33.61 12.08 7.29
N GLY A 241 -34.58 11.13 7.26
CA GLY A 241 -34.69 10.11 6.23
C GLY A 241 -34.98 10.68 4.82
N ALA A 242 -35.72 11.79 4.72
CA ALA A 242 -35.97 12.44 3.44
C ALA A 242 -34.71 13.14 2.90
N HIS A 243 -33.93 13.79 3.78
CA HIS A 243 -32.64 14.40 3.41
C HIS A 243 -31.54 13.37 3.12
N HIS A 244 -31.68 12.13 3.58
CA HIS A 244 -30.81 11.01 3.20
C HIS A 244 -31.09 10.45 1.79
N HIS A 245 -32.29 10.77 1.19
CA HIS A 245 -32.70 10.19 -0.10
C HIS A 245 -32.42 11.06 -1.33
N GLU A 246 -31.97 12.31 -1.16
CA GLU A 246 -31.63 13.15 -2.32
C GLU A 246 -30.22 12.96 -2.86
N GLU A 247 -29.35 12.20 -2.19
CA GLU A 247 -28.01 11.84 -2.69
C GLU A 247 -28.01 10.70 -3.74
N ASP A 248 -29.17 10.06 -4.05
CA ASP A 248 -29.19 8.81 -4.82
C ASP A 248 -29.42 8.97 -6.33
N GLU A 249 -29.52 10.17 -6.93
CA GLU A 249 -29.74 10.28 -8.39
C GLU A 249 -28.66 11.00 -9.21
N HIS A 250 -27.60 11.56 -8.62
CA HIS A 250 -26.40 12.00 -9.33
C HIS A 250 -25.12 11.71 -8.49
N GLY A 251 -25.13 10.57 -7.83
CA GLY A 251 -23.99 10.09 -7.12
C GLY A 251 -22.90 9.68 -8.11
N ASP A 252 -21.89 10.48 -8.29
CA ASP A 252 -20.57 9.88 -8.27
C ASP A 252 -20.49 9.14 -6.94
N GLU A 253 -20.59 7.81 -6.99
CA GLU A 253 -20.19 6.95 -5.88
C GLU A 253 -18.75 7.33 -5.56
N HIS A 254 -18.54 8.27 -4.63
CA HIS A 254 -17.29 8.35 -3.90
C HIS A 254 -17.23 7.10 -3.02
N GLU A 255 -17.04 5.95 -3.69
CA GLU A 255 -16.47 4.79 -3.05
C GLU A 255 -15.23 5.32 -2.35
N THR A 256 -15.26 5.39 -1.03
CA THR A 256 -14.09 5.79 -0.23
C THR A 256 -13.02 4.75 -0.50
N LEU A 257 -12.24 4.99 -1.56
CA LEU A 257 -11.22 4.09 -2.03
C LEU A 257 -10.18 3.97 -0.91
N LEU A 258 -9.99 2.76 -0.46
CA LEU A 258 -8.89 2.45 0.47
C LEU A 258 -7.58 2.67 -0.29
N ASP A 259 -6.65 3.46 0.30
CA ASP A 259 -5.32 3.63 -0.25
C ASP A 259 -4.52 2.32 -0.10
N PRO A 260 -4.18 1.63 -1.20
CA PRO A 260 -3.46 0.36 -1.12
C PRO A 260 -1.95 0.51 -0.98
N HIS A 261 -1.38 1.72 -1.04
CA HIS A 261 0.05 1.98 -1.20
C HIS A 261 0.84 1.94 0.12
N VAL A 262 0.49 1.01 1.03
CA VAL A 262 1.08 0.88 2.38
C VAL A 262 2.60 0.66 2.37
N TRP A 263 3.15 0.04 1.32
CA TRP A 263 4.60 -0.24 1.21
C TRP A 263 5.47 1.02 1.13
N LEU A 264 4.87 2.18 0.85
CA LEU A 264 5.58 3.47 0.83
C LEU A 264 5.81 4.02 2.25
N ASN A 265 5.10 3.49 3.25
CA ASN A 265 5.39 3.70 4.65
C ASN A 265 6.23 2.52 5.19
N PRO A 266 7.53 2.69 5.48
CA PRO A 266 8.39 1.59 5.90
C PRO A 266 7.92 0.88 7.18
N VAL A 267 7.16 1.56 8.05
CA VAL A 267 6.61 0.95 9.27
C VAL A 267 5.47 -0.01 8.94
N GLU A 268 4.61 0.35 8.00
CA GLU A 268 3.55 -0.54 7.52
C GLU A 268 4.11 -1.69 6.67
N ALA A 269 5.17 -1.43 5.89
CA ALA A 269 5.91 -2.48 5.18
C ALA A 269 6.48 -3.55 6.13
N VAL A 270 6.78 -3.23 7.40
CA VAL A 270 7.16 -4.22 8.42
C VAL A 270 6.06 -5.27 8.62
N GLU A 271 4.80 -4.85 8.65
CA GLU A 271 3.67 -5.78 8.83
C GLU A 271 3.49 -6.68 7.59
N GLN A 272 3.73 -6.15 6.37
CA GLN A 272 3.77 -6.97 5.16
C GLN A 272 4.86 -8.05 5.24
N VAL A 273 6.07 -7.69 5.69
CA VAL A 273 7.18 -8.65 5.89
C VAL A 273 6.81 -9.72 6.91
N ARG A 274 6.13 -9.36 8.00
CA ARG A 274 5.67 -10.29 9.03
C ARG A 274 4.61 -11.26 8.51
N ALA A 275 3.66 -10.76 7.72
CA ALA A 275 2.64 -11.60 7.08
C ALA A 275 3.27 -12.64 6.14
N ILE A 276 4.24 -12.23 5.33
CA ILE A 276 5.00 -13.12 4.44
C ILE A 276 5.79 -14.17 5.24
N GLN A 277 6.51 -13.74 6.29
CA GLN A 277 7.27 -14.65 7.18
C GLN A 277 6.35 -15.70 7.81
N ALA A 278 5.20 -15.30 8.32
CA ALA A 278 4.24 -16.22 8.94
C ALA A 278 3.72 -17.26 7.93
N ALA A 279 3.40 -16.84 6.72
CA ALA A 279 2.93 -17.72 5.66
C ALA A 279 4.00 -18.72 5.21
N PHE A 280 5.24 -18.27 5.02
CA PHE A 280 6.34 -19.15 4.66
C PHE A 280 6.65 -20.17 5.76
N THR A 281 6.60 -19.75 7.02
CA THR A 281 6.72 -20.64 8.18
C THR A 281 5.60 -21.68 8.22
N ASN A 282 4.36 -21.29 7.89
CA ASN A 282 3.23 -22.22 7.81
C ASN A 282 3.41 -23.23 6.67
N ALA A 283 3.90 -22.81 5.51
CA ALA A 283 4.15 -23.67 4.35
C ALA A 283 5.35 -24.60 4.54
N ASP A 284 6.40 -24.16 5.24
CA ASP A 284 7.66 -24.88 5.48
C ASP A 284 8.18 -24.65 6.90
N GLN A 285 7.71 -25.44 7.84
CA GLN A 285 8.12 -25.41 9.25
C GLN A 285 9.64 -25.64 9.44
N ALA A 286 10.28 -26.39 8.55
CA ALA A 286 11.71 -26.64 8.63
C ALA A 286 12.56 -25.40 8.28
N GLY A 287 11.98 -24.45 7.55
CA GLY A 287 12.58 -23.16 7.21
C GLY A 287 12.33 -22.04 8.22
N ALA A 288 11.52 -22.25 9.25
CA ALA A 288 11.03 -21.21 10.15
C ALA A 288 12.12 -20.29 10.72
N SER A 289 13.26 -20.83 11.17
CA SER A 289 14.36 -20.02 11.69
C SER A 289 15.02 -19.15 10.61
N THR A 290 15.16 -19.68 9.40
CA THR A 290 15.73 -18.92 8.26
C THR A 290 14.81 -17.75 7.88
N TYR A 291 13.51 -18.01 7.79
CA TYR A 291 12.54 -16.96 7.46
C TYR A 291 12.49 -15.87 8.54
N ALA A 292 12.58 -16.27 9.82
CA ALA A 292 12.63 -15.31 10.93
C ALA A 292 13.90 -14.44 10.89
N GLU A 293 15.07 -15.05 10.73
CA GLU A 293 16.36 -14.34 10.64
C GLU A 293 16.37 -13.35 9.45
N ASN A 294 15.89 -13.80 8.29
CA ASN A 294 15.82 -12.95 7.09
C ASN A 294 14.82 -11.79 7.27
N ALA A 295 13.65 -12.06 7.86
CA ALA A 295 12.65 -11.04 8.16
C ALA A 295 13.19 -10.00 9.15
N ASP A 296 13.87 -10.42 10.22
CA ASP A 296 14.47 -9.52 11.22
C ASP A 296 15.50 -8.57 10.58
N VAL A 297 16.32 -9.08 9.65
CA VAL A 297 17.29 -8.24 8.90
C VAL A 297 16.54 -7.22 8.02
N LEU A 298 15.53 -7.65 7.28
CA LEU A 298 14.76 -6.78 6.41
C LEU A 298 13.98 -5.70 7.20
N ILE A 299 13.38 -6.08 8.33
CA ILE A 299 12.69 -5.17 9.25
C ILE A 299 13.67 -4.10 9.79
N ALA A 300 14.89 -4.51 10.17
CA ALA A 300 15.89 -3.54 10.62
C ALA A 300 16.28 -2.53 9.52
N GLU A 301 16.36 -2.96 8.25
CA GLU A 301 16.61 -2.08 7.11
C GLU A 301 15.41 -1.13 6.84
N LEU A 302 14.16 -1.62 6.97
CA LEU A 302 12.96 -0.79 6.85
C LEU A 302 12.90 0.29 7.93
N LEU A 303 13.19 -0.04 9.17
CA LEU A 303 13.24 0.94 10.26
C LEU A 303 14.41 1.92 10.10
N ALA A 304 15.51 1.51 9.46
CA ALA A 304 16.62 2.40 9.17
C ALA A 304 16.29 3.41 8.06
N ILE A 305 15.54 3.01 7.02
CA ILE A 305 15.09 3.94 5.98
C ILE A 305 14.00 4.88 6.51
N ASP A 306 13.08 4.41 7.37
CA ASP A 306 12.12 5.25 8.08
C ASP A 306 12.82 6.38 8.84
N LYS A 307 13.85 6.03 9.60
CA LYS A 307 14.64 7.03 10.32
C LYS A 307 15.30 8.05 9.38
N LYS A 308 15.80 7.63 8.21
CA LYS A 308 16.38 8.57 7.23
C LYS A 308 15.34 9.58 6.72
N PHE A 309 14.09 9.12 6.50
CA PHE A 309 13.00 10.01 6.10
C PHE A 309 12.66 10.99 7.22
N ILE A 310 12.50 10.54 8.46
CA ILE A 310 12.27 11.42 9.61
C ILE A 310 13.38 12.47 9.73
N ASP A 311 14.66 12.04 9.77
CA ASP A 311 15.82 12.94 9.89
C ASP A 311 15.92 13.89 8.68
N GLY A 312 15.60 13.38 7.47
CA GLY A 312 15.72 14.12 6.22
C GLY A 312 14.63 15.16 5.99
N LEU A 313 13.48 15.01 6.62
CA LEU A 313 12.29 15.85 6.43
C LEU A 313 11.98 16.72 7.68
N GLU A 314 12.84 16.70 8.72
CA GLU A 314 12.63 17.45 9.97
C GLU A 314 12.51 18.96 9.77
N SER A 315 13.21 19.52 8.77
CA SER A 315 13.29 20.96 8.55
C SER A 315 13.07 21.29 7.08
N CYS A 316 11.81 21.39 6.66
CA CYS A 316 11.41 21.73 5.31
C CYS A 316 10.68 23.08 5.27
N ALA A 317 10.83 23.83 4.19
CA ALA A 317 10.18 25.12 4.01
C ALA A 317 8.75 25.00 3.48
N LEU A 318 8.42 23.89 2.83
CA LEU A 318 7.10 23.55 2.30
C LEU A 318 6.60 22.26 2.97
N ASP A 319 5.31 22.10 3.01
CA ASP A 319 4.59 20.94 3.55
C ASP A 319 3.79 20.19 2.48
N ARG A 320 3.90 20.57 1.20
CA ARG A 320 3.09 20.04 0.10
C ARG A 320 3.91 19.73 -1.12
N VAL A 321 3.52 18.65 -1.83
CA VAL A 321 4.12 18.23 -3.10
C VAL A 321 3.05 17.97 -4.16
N ILE A 322 3.43 18.17 -5.43
CA ILE A 322 2.61 17.78 -6.58
C ILE A 322 3.14 16.45 -7.09
N VAL A 323 2.27 15.46 -7.23
CA VAL A 323 2.59 14.09 -7.65
C VAL A 323 1.79 13.68 -8.87
N SER A 324 2.25 12.68 -9.63
CA SER A 324 1.53 12.19 -10.81
C SER A 324 0.19 11.57 -10.44
N HIS A 325 0.14 10.67 -9.44
CA HIS A 325 -1.09 10.16 -8.83
C HIS A 325 -0.96 10.09 -7.30
N GLU A 326 -2.06 9.89 -6.60
CA GLU A 326 -2.14 9.98 -5.13
C GLU A 326 -1.69 8.69 -4.43
N ALA A 327 -0.55 8.12 -4.81
CA ALA A 327 0.02 6.91 -4.22
C ALA A 327 0.67 7.11 -2.84
N TYR A 328 0.93 8.33 -2.43
CA TYR A 328 1.86 8.60 -1.32
C TYR A 328 1.15 8.96 -0.02
N GLY A 329 -0.14 8.62 0.14
CA GLY A 329 -0.94 8.96 1.32
C GLY A 329 -0.34 8.45 2.62
N HIS A 330 0.00 7.16 2.69
CA HIS A 330 0.65 6.55 3.87
C HIS A 330 2.02 7.16 4.19
N MET A 331 2.78 7.54 3.16
CA MET A 331 4.05 8.26 3.33
C MET A 331 3.83 9.70 3.81
N ALA A 332 2.86 10.39 3.24
CA ALA A 332 2.50 11.77 3.56
C ALA A 332 2.03 11.90 5.02
N GLU A 333 1.17 11.00 5.47
CA GLU A 333 0.73 10.92 6.86
C GLU A 333 1.91 10.67 7.81
N ARG A 334 2.76 9.70 7.48
CA ARG A 334 3.91 9.33 8.32
C ARG A 334 4.91 10.47 8.51
N TYR A 335 5.18 11.22 7.45
CA TYR A 335 6.24 12.25 7.44
C TYR A 335 5.71 13.68 7.41
N SER A 336 4.41 13.87 7.62
CA SER A 336 3.74 15.16 7.81
C SER A 336 3.89 16.11 6.63
N PHE A 337 3.60 15.62 5.41
CA PHE A 337 3.42 16.46 4.23
C PHE A 337 2.09 16.11 3.53
N GLU A 338 1.62 17.01 2.66
CA GLU A 338 0.40 16.83 1.85
C GLU A 338 0.79 16.50 0.40
N GLN A 339 0.18 15.49 -0.19
CA GLN A 339 0.25 15.23 -1.63
C GLN A 339 -0.91 15.88 -2.36
N ILE A 340 -0.67 16.37 -3.57
CA ILE A 340 -1.67 16.86 -4.51
C ILE A 340 -1.44 16.12 -5.81
N GLY A 341 -2.31 15.16 -6.14
CA GLY A 341 -2.17 14.35 -7.33
C GLY A 341 -2.70 15.03 -8.60
N LEU A 342 -2.00 14.88 -9.69
CA LEU A 342 -2.55 15.18 -11.02
C LEU A 342 -3.71 14.24 -11.33
N SER A 343 -3.56 12.95 -10.99
CA SER A 343 -4.61 11.92 -10.96
C SER A 343 -4.93 11.52 -9.53
N GLY A 344 -6.07 10.83 -9.31
CA GLY A 344 -6.47 10.27 -8.01
C GLY A 344 -5.66 9.04 -7.60
N LEU A 345 -6.24 8.19 -6.71
CA LEU A 345 -5.61 6.93 -6.24
C LEU A 345 -5.41 5.89 -7.35
N SER A 346 -6.25 5.92 -8.39
CA SER A 346 -6.11 5.08 -9.58
C SER A 346 -5.59 5.91 -10.76
N THR A 347 -4.73 5.31 -11.57
CA THR A 347 -4.21 5.88 -12.82
C THR A 347 -5.14 5.66 -14.01
N GLU A 348 -6.20 4.83 -13.87
CA GLU A 348 -7.12 4.45 -14.96
C GLU A 348 -7.89 5.62 -15.57
N ALA A 349 -8.23 6.63 -14.76
CA ALA A 349 -9.00 7.79 -15.22
C ALA A 349 -8.08 8.96 -15.55
N GLU A 350 -8.07 9.40 -16.81
CA GLU A 350 -7.40 10.65 -17.18
C GLU A 350 -8.11 11.85 -16.53
N PRO A 351 -7.36 12.74 -15.85
CA PRO A 351 -7.95 13.91 -15.22
C PRO A 351 -8.56 14.85 -16.25
N GLY A 352 -9.78 15.33 -15.98
CA GLY A 352 -10.46 16.29 -16.86
C GLY A 352 -9.72 17.63 -16.94
N PRO A 353 -9.89 18.39 -18.05
CA PRO A 353 -9.20 19.67 -18.26
C PRO A 353 -9.45 20.71 -17.15
N GLN A 354 -10.61 20.66 -16.50
CA GLN A 354 -10.94 21.56 -15.39
C GLN A 354 -10.12 21.26 -14.13
N ARG A 355 -9.92 19.97 -13.81
CA ARG A 355 -9.04 19.53 -12.70
C ARG A 355 -7.61 20.01 -12.93
N ILE A 356 -7.08 19.80 -14.13
CA ILE A 356 -5.73 20.25 -14.47
C ILE A 356 -5.58 21.77 -14.35
N ALA A 357 -6.56 22.56 -14.82
CA ALA A 357 -6.53 24.00 -14.67
C ALA A 357 -6.50 24.42 -13.19
N LYS A 358 -7.34 23.83 -12.34
CA LYS A 358 -7.32 24.08 -10.89
C LYS A 358 -5.98 23.75 -10.26
N ILE A 359 -5.36 22.61 -10.63
CA ILE A 359 -4.05 22.20 -10.10
C ILE A 359 -2.96 23.19 -10.54
N ILE A 360 -2.96 23.65 -11.79
CA ILE A 360 -2.04 24.67 -12.30
C ILE A 360 -2.15 25.96 -11.47
N ASP A 361 -3.37 26.42 -11.18
CA ASP A 361 -3.60 27.60 -10.34
C ASP A 361 -3.10 27.36 -8.89
N LYS A 362 -3.39 26.18 -8.33
CA LYS A 362 -2.92 25.77 -6.99
C LYS A 362 -1.38 25.75 -6.90
N ILE A 363 -0.69 25.21 -7.91
CA ILE A 363 0.79 25.22 -8.01
C ILE A 363 1.35 26.65 -7.95
N LYS A 364 0.75 27.59 -8.70
CA LYS A 364 1.18 29.00 -8.72
C LYS A 364 0.96 29.70 -7.38
N ILE A 365 -0.15 29.40 -6.69
CA ILE A 365 -0.47 29.97 -5.37
C ILE A 365 0.47 29.43 -4.30
N LEU A 366 0.71 28.14 -4.28
CA LEU A 366 1.53 27.45 -3.27
C LEU A 366 3.04 27.71 -3.44
N GLY A 367 3.45 28.19 -4.62
CA GLY A 367 4.87 28.47 -4.91
C GLY A 367 5.76 27.24 -4.86
N VAL A 368 5.19 26.04 -5.12
CA VAL A 368 5.96 24.80 -5.29
C VAL A 368 6.86 24.93 -6.52
N SER A 369 8.01 24.30 -6.49
CA SER A 369 9.01 24.42 -7.56
C SER A 369 9.20 23.14 -8.37
N HIS A 370 8.55 22.06 -7.98
CA HIS A 370 8.70 20.76 -8.63
C HIS A 370 7.36 20.03 -8.76
N VAL A 371 7.25 19.27 -9.86
CA VAL A 371 6.27 18.21 -10.05
C VAL A 371 7.00 16.87 -9.91
N LEU A 372 6.50 16.00 -9.07
CA LEU A 372 7.07 14.68 -8.81
C LEU A 372 6.43 13.66 -9.77
N GLN A 373 7.28 13.06 -10.64
CA GLN A 373 6.85 12.23 -11.75
C GLN A 373 7.26 10.78 -11.54
N GLU A 374 6.35 9.89 -11.87
CA GLU A 374 6.57 8.44 -11.89
C GLU A 374 7.28 7.96 -13.14
N PRO A 375 8.03 6.84 -13.06
CA PRO A 375 8.70 6.26 -14.23
C PRO A 375 7.74 5.48 -15.16
N ILE A 376 6.58 5.02 -14.64
CA ILE A 376 5.52 4.33 -15.37
C ILE A 376 4.26 5.16 -15.22
N GLY A 377 3.42 5.25 -16.25
CA GLY A 377 2.20 6.07 -16.26
C GLY A 377 2.29 7.26 -17.22
N ASN A 378 1.42 8.26 -17.02
CA ASN A 378 1.29 9.41 -17.94
C ASN A 378 2.34 10.49 -17.68
N GLN A 379 3.56 10.28 -18.20
CA GLN A 379 4.66 11.24 -18.06
C GLN A 379 4.41 12.56 -18.79
N GLU A 380 3.69 12.54 -19.92
CA GLU A 380 3.39 13.73 -20.71
C GLU A 380 2.53 14.74 -19.94
N LEU A 381 1.64 14.26 -19.08
CA LEU A 381 0.80 15.12 -18.24
C LEU A 381 1.64 15.90 -17.23
N ALA A 382 2.54 15.24 -16.51
CA ALA A 382 3.43 15.88 -15.53
C ALA A 382 4.35 16.92 -16.19
N GLU A 383 4.92 16.58 -17.35
CA GLU A 383 5.76 17.48 -18.14
C GLU A 383 4.97 18.71 -18.64
N SER A 384 3.72 18.50 -19.08
CA SER A 384 2.84 19.59 -19.54
C SER A 384 2.52 20.55 -18.40
N VAL A 385 2.10 20.03 -17.24
CA VAL A 385 1.80 20.87 -16.06
C VAL A 385 3.06 21.60 -15.58
N ALA A 386 4.21 20.94 -15.53
CA ALA A 386 5.48 21.59 -15.16
C ALA A 386 5.84 22.74 -16.12
N SER A 387 5.65 22.56 -17.42
CA SER A 387 5.88 23.59 -18.43
C SER A 387 4.93 24.80 -18.29
N GLU A 388 3.67 24.56 -17.94
CA GLU A 388 2.65 25.62 -17.75
C GLU A 388 2.86 26.42 -16.45
N THR A 389 3.58 25.84 -15.48
CA THR A 389 3.79 26.40 -14.15
C THR A 389 5.21 26.90 -13.90
N ASP A 390 6.12 26.76 -14.88
CA ASP A 390 7.56 27.05 -14.76
C ASP A 390 8.22 26.29 -13.59
N THR A 391 7.79 25.03 -13.37
CA THR A 391 8.33 24.11 -12.36
C THR A 391 9.24 23.07 -12.99
N GLU A 392 10.11 22.43 -12.20
CA GLU A 392 10.98 21.35 -12.65
C GLU A 392 10.36 19.98 -12.34
N VAL A 393 10.59 18.99 -13.20
CA VAL A 393 10.15 17.61 -12.96
C VAL A 393 11.25 16.84 -12.23
N LEU A 394 10.89 16.13 -11.15
CA LEU A 394 11.77 15.21 -10.43
C LEU A 394 11.17 13.82 -10.40
N PRO A 395 12.00 12.75 -10.47
CA PRO A 395 11.50 11.39 -10.35
C PRO A 395 11.01 11.10 -8.94
N PHE A 396 9.83 10.44 -8.84
CA PHE A 396 9.27 9.98 -7.58
C PHE A 396 8.51 8.68 -7.83
N HIS A 397 8.96 7.60 -7.23
CA HIS A 397 8.59 6.26 -7.65
C HIS A 397 7.60 5.60 -6.68
N PRO A 398 6.39 5.21 -7.09
CA PRO A 398 5.42 4.51 -6.25
C PRO A 398 5.80 3.04 -6.02
N MET A 399 6.72 2.48 -6.81
CA MET A 399 7.26 1.11 -6.69
C MET A 399 6.27 -0.04 -6.96
N GLU A 400 5.13 0.20 -7.52
CA GLU A 400 4.19 -0.89 -7.90
C GLU A 400 4.81 -1.88 -8.88
N SER A 401 5.58 -1.37 -9.83
CA SER A 401 6.36 -2.12 -10.80
C SER A 401 7.67 -1.38 -11.09
N LEU A 402 8.72 -2.08 -11.50
CA LEU A 402 9.96 -1.47 -11.98
C LEU A 402 9.94 -1.39 -13.51
N THR A 403 10.60 -0.38 -14.07
CA THR A 403 10.91 -0.39 -15.50
C THR A 403 11.96 -1.46 -15.82
N PRO A 404 12.01 -1.98 -17.07
CA PRO A 404 13.06 -2.92 -17.47
C PRO A 404 14.48 -2.40 -17.22
N ALA A 405 14.71 -1.10 -17.41
CA ALA A 405 16.01 -0.46 -17.17
C ALA A 405 16.40 -0.45 -15.68
N GLU A 406 15.45 -0.31 -14.79
CA GLU A 406 15.68 -0.37 -13.34
C GLU A 406 16.01 -1.79 -12.89
N VAL A 407 15.31 -2.79 -13.43
CA VAL A 407 15.66 -4.20 -13.21
C VAL A 407 17.07 -4.49 -13.69
N ASP A 408 17.42 -4.10 -14.92
CA ASP A 408 18.74 -4.30 -15.52
C ASP A 408 19.86 -3.60 -14.74
N SER A 409 19.57 -2.45 -14.13
CA SER A 409 20.51 -1.71 -13.28
C SER A 409 20.60 -2.23 -11.84
N GLY A 410 19.75 -3.17 -11.47
CA GLY A 410 19.72 -3.77 -10.13
C GLY A 410 19.17 -2.82 -9.05
N LYS A 411 18.21 -1.96 -9.40
CA LYS A 411 17.52 -1.13 -8.40
C LYS A 411 16.79 -2.02 -7.39
N THR A 412 16.81 -1.56 -6.14
CA THR A 412 16.15 -2.23 -5.02
C THR A 412 15.15 -1.30 -4.36
N TYR A 413 14.23 -1.84 -3.57
CA TYR A 413 13.29 -1.06 -2.76
C TYR A 413 14.03 0.07 -2.00
N PHE A 414 15.12 -0.24 -1.31
CA PHE A 414 15.86 0.76 -0.53
C PHE A 414 16.56 1.81 -1.39
N SER A 415 17.11 1.42 -2.56
CA SER A 415 17.74 2.40 -3.47
C SER A 415 16.72 3.38 -4.05
N ILE A 416 15.50 2.90 -4.33
CA ILE A 416 14.40 3.75 -4.81
C ILE A 416 13.89 4.66 -3.69
N MET A 417 13.72 4.13 -2.46
CA MET A 417 13.35 4.96 -1.32
C MET A 417 14.39 6.06 -1.03
N ASP A 418 15.69 5.76 -1.14
CA ASP A 418 16.76 6.77 -1.02
C ASP A 418 16.68 7.84 -2.15
N GLU A 419 16.28 7.49 -3.37
CA GLU A 419 16.03 8.42 -4.48
C GLU A 419 14.78 9.25 -4.23
N ASN A 420 13.68 8.61 -3.77
CA ASN A 420 12.45 9.29 -3.38
C ASN A 420 12.70 10.33 -2.30
N LEU A 421 13.48 10.00 -1.28
CA LEU A 421 13.85 10.97 -0.23
C LEU A 421 14.56 12.19 -0.80
N LYS A 422 15.48 12.02 -1.77
CA LYS A 422 16.16 13.16 -2.41
C LYS A 422 15.20 14.05 -3.16
N SER A 423 14.28 13.47 -3.94
CA SER A 423 13.28 14.22 -4.70
C SER A 423 12.33 14.96 -3.76
N LEU A 424 11.86 14.27 -2.71
CA LEU A 424 10.97 14.84 -1.71
C LEU A 424 11.63 16.02 -0.95
N ARG A 425 12.90 15.87 -0.52
CA ARG A 425 13.67 16.95 0.11
C ARG A 425 13.82 18.17 -0.80
N ALA A 426 14.07 17.96 -2.09
CA ALA A 426 14.18 19.04 -3.06
C ALA A 426 12.82 19.74 -3.25
N ALA A 427 11.74 18.98 -3.41
CA ALA A 427 10.39 19.49 -3.61
C ALA A 427 9.89 20.28 -2.38
N LEU A 428 10.10 19.75 -1.17
CA LEU A 428 9.74 20.39 0.10
C LEU A 428 10.73 21.46 0.55
N ARG A 429 11.87 21.66 -0.15
CA ARG A 429 12.94 22.60 0.20
C ARG A 429 13.47 22.37 1.62
N CYS A 430 13.83 21.12 1.95
CA CYS A 430 14.41 20.77 3.24
C CYS A 430 15.91 21.14 3.31
N GLU A 431 16.38 21.57 4.50
CA GLU A 431 17.78 21.91 4.78
C GLU A 431 18.71 20.67 4.89
#